data_b8e3a770c82ea5681a6cc6f5c50737ba
#
_entry.id   b8e3a770c82ea5681a6cc6f5c50737ba
#
_cell.length_a   1.000
_cell.length_b   1.000
_cell.length_c   1.000
_cell.angle_alpha   90.00
_cell.angle_beta   90.00
_cell.angle_gamma   90.00
#
_symmetry.space_group_name_H-M   'P 1'
#
loop_
_entity.id
_entity.type
_entity.pdbx_description
1 polymer ?
#
loop_
_entity_poly.entity_id
_entity_poly.type
_entity_poly.pdbx_seq_one_letter_code
_entity_poly.pdbx_strand_id
1 'polypeptide(L)'
;NLVFVNDFEVYRPQLLRSGQQEGLTFPNVDLIRDLSFSSGGFEARYGDKLSSVLDIHYRRPDSLRGSVSMSLLGASAHIEGSKQIGTNPYKRFTYLVGARYKTNRYLLNSLQLEGEYVPDFADIQTYLTYDINKNWQLGAIGNYNTSVFRFVPLSRSTATGLIDFSLRLSANFQGQEVDNFKTGMGGVSLTYIPERKKNPLFIKFMGSAYQSLERETFDIISDYRLALIETGLGSENQGKELALI
;
A
#
# COMPACT_ATOMS: atom_id res chain seq x y z
N ASN A 1 0.16 -14.27 -2.57
CA ASN A 1 -0.19 -13.46 -3.73
C ASN A 1 1.08 -13.03 -4.45
N LEU A 2 1.09 -13.05 -5.78
CA LEU A 2 2.10 -12.46 -6.62
C LEU A 2 1.58 -11.17 -7.22
N VAL A 3 2.43 -10.15 -7.25
CA VAL A 3 2.14 -8.90 -7.96
C VAL A 3 3.29 -8.60 -8.90
N PHE A 4 2.97 -8.40 -10.17
CA PHE A 4 3.92 -8.03 -11.20
C PHE A 4 3.56 -6.65 -11.77
N VAL A 5 4.59 -5.90 -12.17
CA VAL A 5 4.44 -4.68 -12.95
C VAL A 5 5.42 -4.75 -14.13
N ASN A 6 4.89 -4.80 -15.34
CA ASN A 6 5.66 -4.97 -16.58
C ASN A 6 6.65 -6.16 -16.49
N ASP A 7 6.19 -7.29 -15.93
CA ASP A 7 6.93 -8.54 -15.65
C ASP A 7 7.91 -8.46 -14.46
N PHE A 8 8.11 -7.34 -13.80
CA PHE A 8 8.91 -7.24 -12.58
C PHE A 8 8.07 -7.59 -11.35
N GLU A 9 8.57 -8.50 -10.52
CA GLU A 9 7.90 -8.86 -9.27
C GLU A 9 7.97 -7.72 -8.25
N VAL A 10 6.84 -7.41 -7.63
CA VAL A 10 6.71 -6.45 -6.52
C VAL A 10 6.65 -7.23 -5.22
N TYR A 11 7.74 -7.27 -4.49
CA TYR A 11 7.87 -8.10 -3.28
C TYR A 11 7.02 -7.61 -2.10
N ARG A 12 6.70 -6.32 -2.03
CA ARG A 12 5.87 -5.73 -0.99
C ARG A 12 4.73 -4.90 -1.60
N PRO A 13 3.64 -5.54 -2.05
CA PRO A 13 2.52 -4.84 -2.66
C PRO A 13 1.62 -4.11 -1.65
N GLN A 14 1.69 -4.49 -0.38
CA GLN A 14 0.99 -3.83 0.72
C GLN A 14 1.93 -2.82 1.38
N LEU A 15 1.53 -1.56 1.38
CA LEU A 15 2.38 -0.46 1.85
C LEU A 15 2.31 -0.25 3.36
N LEU A 16 1.31 -0.86 4.01
CA LEU A 16 1.10 -0.86 5.46
C LEU A 16 0.87 -2.28 5.98
N ARG A 17 1.10 -2.49 7.27
CA ARG A 17 0.94 -3.80 7.93
C ARG A 17 -0.46 -4.02 8.52
N SER A 18 -1.26 -2.98 8.67
CA SER A 18 -2.58 -3.05 9.29
C SER A 18 -3.62 -3.75 8.40
N GLY A 19 -4.55 -4.50 8.99
CA GLY A 19 -5.71 -5.07 8.32
C GLY A 19 -6.70 -4.03 7.75
N GLN A 20 -6.58 -2.76 8.14
CA GLN A 20 -7.41 -1.65 7.67
C GLN A 20 -6.71 -0.88 6.53
N GLN A 21 -6.28 -1.61 5.51
CA GLN A 21 -5.42 -1.09 4.43
C GLN A 21 -6.17 -0.64 3.17
N GLU A 22 -7.47 -0.41 3.26
CA GLU A 22 -8.26 -0.04 2.10
C GLU A 22 -7.71 1.20 1.38
N GLY A 23 -7.48 1.06 0.09
CA GLY A 23 -6.96 2.12 -0.77
C GLY A 23 -5.47 2.45 -0.62
N LEU A 24 -4.72 1.74 0.24
CA LEU A 24 -3.30 1.97 0.50
C LEU A 24 -2.43 0.88 -0.14
N THR A 25 -2.73 0.50 -1.36
CA THR A 25 -2.04 -0.55 -2.11
C THR A 25 -1.07 0.02 -3.13
N PHE A 26 -0.11 -0.82 -3.56
CA PHE A 26 0.91 -0.48 -4.54
C PHE A 26 0.35 0.05 -5.88
N PRO A 27 -0.70 -0.53 -6.50
CA PRO A 27 -1.15 -0.09 -7.81
C PRO A 27 -1.52 1.39 -7.85
N ASN A 28 -0.88 2.14 -8.75
CA ASN A 28 -1.22 3.52 -9.06
C ASN A 28 -2.03 3.57 -10.35
N VAL A 29 -3.33 3.80 -10.22
CA VAL A 29 -4.29 3.78 -11.35
C VAL A 29 -3.94 4.78 -12.45
N ASP A 30 -3.30 5.90 -12.10
CA ASP A 30 -2.89 6.92 -13.06
C ASP A 30 -1.81 6.44 -14.03
N LEU A 31 -1.10 5.35 -13.72
CA LEU A 31 -0.03 4.79 -14.53
C LEU A 31 -0.44 3.53 -15.30
N ILE A 32 -1.54 2.90 -14.91
CA ILE A 32 -1.94 1.59 -15.42
C ILE A 32 -2.61 1.72 -16.79
N ARG A 33 -2.20 0.86 -17.72
CA ARG A 33 -2.89 0.63 -18.98
C ARG A 33 -3.95 -0.45 -18.83
N ASP A 34 -3.51 -1.61 -18.33
CA ASP A 34 -4.35 -2.78 -18.09
C ASP A 34 -3.81 -3.59 -16.90
N LEU A 35 -4.67 -4.40 -16.31
CA LEU A 35 -4.32 -5.33 -15.27
C LEU A 35 -5.08 -6.64 -15.47
N SER A 36 -4.43 -7.74 -15.10
CA SER A 36 -5.01 -9.08 -15.08
C SER A 36 -4.92 -9.65 -13.68
N PHE A 37 -6.04 -10.16 -13.18
CA PHE A 37 -6.12 -10.81 -11.90
C PHE A 37 -6.56 -12.26 -12.06
N SER A 38 -5.81 -13.19 -11.49
CA SER A 38 -6.11 -14.62 -11.46
C SER A 38 -6.11 -15.13 -10.03
N SER A 39 -7.22 -15.70 -9.60
CA SER A 39 -7.40 -16.28 -8.25
C SER A 39 -7.21 -17.80 -8.21
N GLY A 40 -6.52 -18.36 -9.17
CA GLY A 40 -6.25 -19.79 -9.36
C GLY A 40 -6.13 -20.12 -10.84
N GLY A 41 -5.54 -21.27 -11.19
CA GLY A 41 -5.38 -21.69 -12.58
C GLY A 41 -4.54 -20.75 -13.44
N PHE A 42 -3.60 -20.04 -12.84
CA PHE A 42 -2.72 -19.10 -13.56
C PHE A 42 -1.64 -19.82 -14.37
N GLU A 43 -1.10 -19.14 -15.34
CA GLU A 43 -0.08 -19.68 -16.26
C GLU A 43 1.17 -20.18 -15.51
N ALA A 44 1.85 -21.18 -16.06
CA ALA A 44 3.05 -21.79 -15.47
C ALA A 44 4.22 -20.82 -15.25
N ARG A 45 4.22 -19.67 -15.92
CA ARG A 45 5.23 -18.61 -15.70
C ARG A 45 5.14 -17.97 -14.31
N TYR A 46 4.00 -18.07 -13.64
CA TYR A 46 3.77 -17.56 -12.30
C TYR A 46 3.96 -18.68 -11.28
N GLY A 47 5.21 -19.07 -11.03
CA GLY A 47 5.57 -20.08 -10.03
C GLY A 47 5.52 -19.55 -8.60
N ASP A 48 5.72 -20.46 -7.64
CA ASP A 48 6.07 -20.17 -6.23
C ASP A 48 4.95 -19.60 -5.32
N LYS A 49 3.76 -19.28 -5.82
CA LYS A 49 2.62 -18.85 -5.00
C LYS A 49 1.35 -19.57 -5.42
N LEU A 50 0.47 -19.86 -4.44
CA LEU A 50 -0.71 -20.70 -4.64
C LEU A 50 -2.03 -19.93 -4.63
N SER A 51 -2.04 -18.64 -4.24
CA SER A 51 -3.30 -17.96 -3.96
C SER A 51 -3.79 -17.07 -5.11
N SER A 52 -3.00 -16.15 -5.59
CA SER A 52 -3.42 -15.26 -6.67
C SER A 52 -2.25 -14.57 -7.34
N VAL A 53 -2.48 -14.13 -8.57
CA VAL A 53 -1.55 -13.32 -9.37
C VAL A 53 -2.27 -12.04 -9.80
N LEU A 54 -1.64 -10.90 -9.57
CA LEU A 54 -2.01 -9.61 -10.12
C LEU A 54 -0.89 -9.15 -11.06
N ASP A 55 -1.17 -9.12 -12.35
CA ASP A 55 -0.22 -8.67 -13.38
C ASP A 55 -0.67 -7.31 -13.91
N ILE A 56 0.17 -6.31 -13.76
CA ILE A 56 -0.10 -4.91 -14.04
C ILE A 56 0.80 -4.45 -15.17
N HIS A 57 0.21 -3.83 -16.18
CA HIS A 57 0.96 -3.20 -17.26
C HIS A 57 0.80 -1.69 -17.22
N TYR A 58 1.91 -0.99 -17.12
CA TYR A 58 1.93 0.46 -17.22
C TYR A 58 1.72 0.94 -18.64
N ARG A 59 1.17 2.15 -18.77
CA ARG A 59 1.00 2.80 -20.06
C ARG A 59 2.35 3.11 -20.68
N ARG A 60 2.37 3.06 -22.01
CA ARG A 60 3.47 3.57 -22.80
C ARG A 60 2.99 4.83 -23.52
N PRO A 61 3.37 6.01 -23.06
CA PRO A 61 2.84 7.27 -23.59
C PRO A 61 3.29 7.54 -25.02
N ASP A 62 2.42 8.18 -25.78
CA ASP A 62 2.69 8.68 -27.12
C ASP A 62 2.76 10.20 -27.19
N SER A 63 2.16 10.88 -26.22
CA SER A 63 1.99 12.33 -26.15
C SER A 63 2.22 12.82 -24.72
N LEU A 64 2.51 14.12 -24.57
CA LEU A 64 2.62 14.76 -23.27
C LEU A 64 1.23 14.87 -22.63
N ARG A 65 1.08 14.26 -21.46
CA ARG A 65 -0.13 14.34 -20.62
C ARG A 65 0.28 14.42 -19.17
N GLY A 66 -0.63 14.88 -18.33
CA GLY A 66 -0.46 14.89 -16.90
C GLY A 66 -1.79 15.15 -16.20
N SER A 67 -1.85 14.76 -14.94
CA SER A 67 -2.98 15.07 -14.06
C SER A 67 -2.51 15.40 -12.66
N VAL A 68 -3.33 16.14 -11.94
CA VAL A 68 -3.22 16.38 -10.52
C VAL A 68 -4.59 16.14 -9.91
N SER A 69 -4.63 15.36 -8.84
CA SER A 69 -5.84 15.02 -8.11
C SER A 69 -5.63 15.30 -6.62
N MET A 70 -6.63 15.89 -5.99
CA MET A 70 -6.63 16.16 -4.54
C MET A 70 -7.97 15.77 -3.94
N SER A 71 -7.93 15.19 -2.74
CA SER A 71 -9.10 14.80 -1.95
C SER A 71 -8.77 14.86 -0.46
N LEU A 72 -9.77 14.63 0.40
CA LEU A 72 -9.55 14.48 1.85
C LEU A 72 -8.68 13.26 2.20
N LEU A 73 -8.57 12.30 1.29
CA LEU A 73 -7.77 11.09 1.46
C LEU A 73 -6.36 11.22 0.86
N GLY A 74 -5.97 12.41 0.39
CA GLY A 74 -4.63 12.66 -0.13
C GLY A 74 -4.60 13.36 -1.47
N ALA A 75 -3.42 13.31 -2.09
CA ALA A 75 -3.16 13.92 -3.39
C ALA A 75 -2.38 12.95 -4.29
N SER A 76 -2.58 13.05 -5.60
CA SER A 76 -1.77 12.38 -6.60
C SER A 76 -1.45 13.31 -7.76
N ALA A 77 -0.34 13.04 -8.41
CA ALA A 77 0.03 13.70 -9.64
C ALA A 77 0.74 12.70 -10.55
N HIS A 78 0.53 12.82 -11.86
CA HIS A 78 1.33 12.10 -12.83
C HIS A 78 1.70 12.97 -14.01
N ILE A 79 2.80 12.63 -14.65
CA ILE A 79 3.24 13.18 -15.91
C ILE A 79 3.75 12.06 -16.81
N GLU A 80 3.38 12.11 -18.07
CA GLU A 80 3.79 11.15 -19.07
C GLU A 80 4.10 11.84 -20.40
N GLY A 81 4.97 11.24 -21.19
CA GLY A 81 5.28 11.78 -22.50
C GLY A 81 6.21 10.91 -23.33
N SER A 82 6.35 11.28 -24.57
CA SER A 82 7.27 10.66 -25.49
C SER A 82 8.03 11.69 -26.31
N LYS A 83 9.29 11.39 -26.64
CA LYS A 83 10.15 12.23 -27.46
C LYS A 83 10.94 11.37 -28.45
N GLN A 84 10.88 11.72 -29.72
CA GLN A 84 11.77 11.16 -30.71
C GLN A 84 13.18 11.71 -30.52
N ILE A 85 14.19 10.84 -30.59
CA ILE A 85 15.59 11.21 -30.41
C ILE A 85 16.32 11.10 -31.76
N GLY A 86 16.75 12.28 -32.28
CA GLY A 86 17.42 12.38 -33.59
C GLY A 86 16.46 12.20 -34.77
N THR A 87 17.02 11.91 -35.94
CA THR A 87 16.29 11.80 -37.21
C THR A 87 15.73 10.40 -37.48
N ASN A 88 16.14 9.41 -36.71
CA ASN A 88 15.69 8.02 -36.89
C ASN A 88 14.28 7.84 -36.28
N PRO A 89 13.24 7.49 -37.07
CA PRO A 89 11.86 7.39 -36.59
C PRO A 89 11.65 6.29 -35.52
N TYR A 90 12.57 5.34 -35.44
CA TYR A 90 12.50 4.26 -34.43
C TYR A 90 13.09 4.65 -33.08
N LYS A 91 13.93 5.70 -32.97
CA LYS A 91 14.52 6.14 -31.71
C LYS A 91 13.53 7.01 -30.93
N ARG A 92 12.86 6.38 -30.00
CA ARG A 92 11.84 7.04 -29.17
C ARG A 92 12.10 6.77 -27.70
N PHE A 93 12.12 7.84 -26.92
CA PHE A 93 12.14 7.79 -25.46
C PHE A 93 10.73 8.07 -24.94
N THR A 94 10.26 7.25 -23.98
CA THR A 94 9.01 7.51 -23.27
C THR A 94 9.26 7.55 -21.77
N TYR A 95 8.51 8.37 -21.09
CA TYR A 95 8.54 8.50 -19.64
C TYR A 95 7.13 8.54 -19.08
N LEU A 96 6.96 7.89 -17.95
CA LEU A 96 5.75 7.86 -17.16
C LEU A 96 6.16 7.93 -15.70
N VAL A 97 5.75 8.98 -14.99
CA VAL A 97 6.09 9.22 -13.59
C VAL A 97 4.83 9.60 -12.85
N GLY A 98 4.59 8.95 -11.72
CA GLY A 98 3.48 9.25 -10.83
C GLY A 98 3.94 9.33 -9.39
N ALA A 99 3.36 10.26 -8.65
CA ALA A 99 3.59 10.43 -7.23
C ALA A 99 2.23 10.50 -6.51
N ARG A 100 2.17 9.88 -5.33
CA ARG A 100 0.97 9.90 -4.48
C ARG A 100 1.35 10.16 -3.03
N TYR A 101 0.46 10.86 -2.36
CA TYR A 101 0.36 10.88 -0.90
C TYR A 101 -1.06 10.48 -0.54
N LYS A 102 -1.22 9.54 0.37
CA LYS A 102 -2.54 9.11 0.85
C LYS A 102 -2.55 8.92 2.35
N THR A 103 -3.71 9.20 2.93
CA THR A 103 -4.01 9.02 4.35
C THR A 103 -5.44 8.57 4.52
N ASN A 104 -5.68 7.64 5.44
CA ASN A 104 -7.04 7.22 5.81
C ASN A 104 -7.46 7.77 7.18
N ARG A 105 -6.72 8.75 7.72
CA ARG A 105 -6.98 9.34 9.04
C ARG A 105 -8.44 9.76 9.20
N TYR A 106 -9.01 10.48 8.23
CA TYR A 106 -10.39 10.98 8.32
C TYR A 106 -11.42 9.85 8.30
N LEU A 107 -11.20 8.82 7.51
CA LEU A 107 -12.09 7.67 7.44
C LEU A 107 -12.05 6.87 8.74
N LEU A 108 -10.87 6.58 9.24
CA LEU A 108 -10.69 5.75 10.43
C LEU A 108 -11.15 6.46 11.70
N ASN A 109 -10.92 7.77 11.83
CA ASN A 109 -11.40 8.53 12.99
C ASN A 109 -12.92 8.71 13.01
N SER A 110 -13.63 8.43 11.92
CA SER A 110 -15.11 8.42 11.89
C SER A 110 -15.70 7.08 12.35
N LEU A 111 -14.89 6.04 12.48
CA LEU A 111 -15.31 4.73 12.96
C LEU A 111 -15.14 4.65 14.49
N GLN A 112 -16.02 3.91 15.15
CA GLN A 112 -15.84 3.55 16.58
C GLN A 112 -14.79 2.44 16.70
N LEU A 113 -13.53 2.83 16.63
CA LEU A 113 -12.40 1.91 16.74
C LEU A 113 -11.86 1.86 18.19
N GLU A 114 -11.16 0.79 18.52
CA GLU A 114 -10.53 0.61 19.84
C GLU A 114 -9.25 1.44 20.03
N GLY A 115 -8.94 2.34 19.09
CA GLY A 115 -7.76 3.19 19.10
C GLY A 115 -7.76 4.18 17.94
N GLU A 116 -6.84 5.14 18.00
CA GLU A 116 -6.56 6.03 16.87
C GLU A 116 -5.56 5.38 15.92
N TYR A 117 -5.96 5.22 14.67
CA TYR A 117 -5.12 4.70 13.59
C TYR A 117 -4.79 5.83 12.63
N VAL A 118 -3.51 6.03 12.38
CA VAL A 118 -3.03 7.07 11.47
C VAL A 118 -2.11 6.44 10.43
N PRO A 119 -2.69 5.86 9.36
CA PRO A 119 -1.92 5.35 8.24
C PRO A 119 -1.67 6.47 7.23
N ASP A 120 -0.40 6.72 6.96
CA ASP A 120 0.04 7.66 5.94
C ASP A 120 1.04 6.98 5.02
N PHE A 121 0.93 7.20 3.72
CA PHE A 121 1.99 6.82 2.81
C PHE A 121 2.22 7.83 1.69
N ALA A 122 3.45 7.85 1.21
CA ALA A 122 3.84 8.53 0.00
C ALA A 122 4.64 7.59 -0.90
N ASP A 123 4.37 7.61 -2.18
CA ASP A 123 5.13 6.86 -3.17
C ASP A 123 5.40 7.65 -4.44
N ILE A 124 6.48 7.26 -5.10
CA ILE A 124 6.80 7.69 -6.45
C ILE A 124 7.08 6.45 -7.30
N GLN A 125 6.46 6.37 -8.46
CA GLN A 125 6.58 5.27 -9.40
C GLN A 125 6.96 5.81 -10.77
N THR A 126 7.88 5.12 -11.44
CA THR A 126 8.46 5.57 -12.69
C THR A 126 8.57 4.40 -13.67
N TYR A 127 8.24 4.65 -14.91
CA TYR A 127 8.48 3.72 -16.01
C TYR A 127 9.04 4.47 -17.21
N LEU A 128 10.22 4.07 -17.67
CA LEU A 128 10.94 4.67 -18.76
C LEU A 128 11.15 3.61 -19.86
N THR A 129 11.00 3.98 -21.13
CA THR A 129 11.39 3.11 -22.23
C THR A 129 12.19 3.88 -23.28
N TYR A 130 13.14 3.21 -23.89
CA TYR A 130 13.91 3.72 -24.98
C TYR A 130 13.99 2.71 -26.12
N ASP A 131 13.42 3.04 -27.27
CA ASP A 131 13.55 2.28 -28.49
C ASP A 131 14.89 2.62 -29.13
N ILE A 132 15.84 1.70 -29.08
CA ILE A 132 17.17 1.85 -29.67
C ILE A 132 17.07 1.80 -31.19
N ASN A 133 16.25 0.88 -31.68
CA ASN A 133 15.87 0.71 -33.07
C ASN A 133 14.57 -0.11 -33.14
N LYS A 134 14.13 -0.49 -34.35
CA LYS A 134 12.87 -1.25 -34.53
C LYS A 134 12.82 -2.63 -33.86
N ASN A 135 13.96 -3.18 -33.48
CA ASN A 135 14.06 -4.52 -32.92
C ASN A 135 14.43 -4.52 -31.42
N TRP A 136 15.12 -3.48 -30.95
CA TRP A 136 15.63 -3.41 -29.58
C TRP A 136 14.98 -2.28 -28.78
N GLN A 137 14.53 -2.64 -27.59
CA GLN A 137 13.96 -1.73 -26.62
C GLN A 137 14.61 -1.92 -25.25
N LEU A 138 15.02 -0.83 -24.65
CA LEU A 138 15.41 -0.75 -23.24
C LEU A 138 14.23 -0.28 -22.41
N GLY A 139 13.98 -0.91 -21.28
CA GLY A 139 12.99 -0.52 -20.28
C GLY A 139 13.64 -0.33 -18.93
N ALA A 140 13.13 0.62 -18.13
CA ALA A 140 13.52 0.79 -16.74
C ALA A 140 12.28 1.09 -15.89
N ILE A 141 12.19 0.47 -14.73
CA ILE A 141 11.15 0.70 -13.74
C ILE A 141 11.78 1.13 -12.43
N GLY A 142 11.15 2.05 -11.73
CA GLY A 142 11.56 2.48 -10.41
C GLY A 142 10.34 2.74 -9.52
N ASN A 143 10.46 2.34 -8.27
CA ASN A 143 9.49 2.63 -7.24
C ASN A 143 10.22 2.95 -5.93
N TYR A 144 9.75 3.99 -5.26
CA TYR A 144 10.14 4.30 -3.90
C TYR A 144 8.90 4.67 -3.10
N ASN A 145 8.73 4.05 -1.93
CA ASN A 145 7.66 4.43 -1.04
C ASN A 145 8.16 4.60 0.41
N THR A 146 7.44 5.41 1.14
CA THR A 146 7.55 5.54 2.59
C THR A 146 6.15 5.50 3.19
N SER A 147 5.99 4.72 4.23
CA SER A 147 4.72 4.65 4.96
C SER A 147 4.97 4.70 6.47
N VAL A 148 4.04 5.34 7.16
CA VAL A 148 4.01 5.43 8.61
C VAL A 148 2.65 4.94 9.07
N PHE A 149 2.66 4.02 10.00
CA PHE A 149 1.47 3.59 10.71
C PHE A 149 1.64 3.94 12.18
N ARG A 150 0.66 4.63 12.75
CA ARG A 150 0.63 4.93 14.17
C ARG A 150 -0.66 4.40 14.75
N PHE A 151 -0.55 3.75 15.90
CA PHE A 151 -1.67 3.29 16.69
C PHE A 151 -1.56 3.82 18.12
N VAL A 152 -2.60 4.48 18.59
CA VAL A 152 -2.74 4.94 19.97
C VAL A 152 -3.98 4.27 20.56
N PRO A 153 -3.81 3.31 21.48
CA PRO A 153 -4.96 2.62 22.08
C PRO A 153 -5.78 3.57 22.96
N LEU A 154 -7.11 3.47 22.86
CA LEU A 154 -8.01 4.24 23.70
C LEU A 154 -8.31 3.51 24.99
N SER A 155 -8.23 4.25 26.11
CA SER A 155 -8.70 3.77 27.40
C SER A 155 -10.21 3.59 27.38
N ARG A 156 -10.69 2.50 27.97
CA ARG A 156 -12.11 2.18 28.02
C ARG A 156 -12.54 1.58 29.35
N SER A 157 -13.81 1.72 29.66
CA SER A 157 -14.44 1.13 30.81
C SER A 157 -15.70 0.41 30.38
N THR A 158 -15.86 -0.83 30.78
CA THR A 158 -17.02 -1.65 30.50
C THR A 158 -17.59 -2.17 31.82
N ALA A 159 -18.89 -2.01 32.02
CA ALA A 159 -19.59 -2.59 33.15
C ALA A 159 -20.43 -3.78 32.71
N THR A 160 -20.39 -4.87 33.48
CA THR A 160 -21.20 -6.07 33.24
C THR A 160 -21.68 -6.61 34.57
N GLY A 161 -22.87 -7.17 34.60
CA GLY A 161 -23.43 -7.78 35.82
C GLY A 161 -24.95 -7.90 35.79
N LEU A 162 -25.49 -8.28 36.96
CA LEU A 162 -26.91 -8.38 37.27
C LEU A 162 -27.33 -7.23 38.19
N ILE A 163 -28.62 -7.14 38.49
CA ILE A 163 -29.19 -6.07 39.31
C ILE A 163 -28.51 -5.98 40.68
N ASP A 164 -28.15 -7.11 41.28
CA ASP A 164 -27.57 -7.18 42.64
C ASP A 164 -26.03 -7.28 42.64
N PHE A 165 -25.42 -7.39 41.48
CA PHE A 165 -23.97 -7.54 41.37
C PHE A 165 -23.48 -7.06 39.99
N SER A 166 -22.66 -6.04 39.97
CA SER A 166 -22.09 -5.53 38.74
C SER A 166 -20.61 -5.17 38.91
N LEU A 167 -19.82 -5.56 37.91
CA LEU A 167 -18.39 -5.31 37.82
C LEU A 167 -18.10 -4.30 36.73
N ARG A 168 -17.16 -3.41 36.99
CA ARG A 168 -16.57 -2.51 36.00
C ARG A 168 -15.13 -2.90 35.76
N LEU A 169 -14.81 -3.21 34.54
CA LEU A 169 -13.44 -3.37 34.07
C LEU A 169 -13.03 -2.06 33.39
N SER A 170 -12.07 -1.37 33.97
CA SER A 170 -11.43 -0.20 33.35
C SER A 170 -10.04 -0.61 32.84
N ALA A 171 -9.80 -0.40 31.56
CA ALA A 171 -8.53 -0.61 30.89
C ALA A 171 -7.98 0.76 30.48
N ASN A 172 -6.90 1.17 31.12
CA ASN A 172 -6.21 2.42 30.84
C ASN A 172 -4.95 2.10 30.04
N PHE A 173 -4.80 2.75 28.91
CA PHE A 173 -3.63 2.59 28.05
C PHE A 173 -2.86 3.89 27.97
N GLN A 174 -1.54 3.78 27.93
CA GLN A 174 -0.60 4.87 27.68
C GLN A 174 0.43 4.42 26.67
N GLY A 175 0.95 5.38 25.90
CA GLY A 175 1.95 5.08 24.86
C GLY A 175 1.31 4.86 23.48
N GLN A 176 2.13 4.38 22.55
CA GLN A 176 1.75 4.22 21.17
C GLN A 176 2.61 3.16 20.46
N GLU A 177 2.12 2.66 19.34
CA GLU A 177 2.89 1.92 18.36
C GLU A 177 3.16 2.81 17.15
N VAL A 178 4.40 2.81 16.65
CA VAL A 178 4.78 3.55 15.45
C VAL A 178 5.64 2.66 14.57
N ASP A 179 5.11 2.36 13.39
CA ASP A 179 5.78 1.57 12.38
C ASP A 179 6.14 2.43 11.18
N ASN A 180 7.40 2.38 10.81
CA ASN A 180 7.94 3.10 9.67
C ASN A 180 8.47 2.11 8.65
N PHE A 181 8.02 2.24 7.42
CA PHE A 181 8.45 1.41 6.32
C PHE A 181 8.97 2.28 5.18
N LYS A 182 10.13 1.90 4.64
CA LYS A 182 10.71 2.52 3.45
C LYS A 182 11.09 1.41 2.50
N THR A 183 10.59 1.44 1.28
CA THR A 183 10.93 0.45 0.27
C THR A 183 11.37 1.12 -1.01
N GLY A 184 12.37 0.55 -1.64
CA GLY A 184 12.85 0.91 -2.95
C GLY A 184 12.94 -0.30 -3.85
N MET A 185 12.53 -0.16 -5.09
CA MET A 185 12.65 -1.15 -6.14
C MET A 185 13.10 -0.49 -7.42
N GLY A 186 14.07 -1.08 -8.08
CA GLY A 186 14.49 -0.69 -9.41
C GLY A 186 14.65 -1.91 -10.32
N GLY A 187 14.37 -1.77 -11.61
CA GLY A 187 14.52 -2.84 -12.57
C GLY A 187 14.85 -2.31 -13.96
N VAL A 188 15.58 -3.10 -14.72
CA VAL A 188 15.90 -2.84 -16.12
C VAL A 188 15.55 -4.04 -16.98
N SER A 189 15.15 -3.78 -18.20
CA SER A 189 14.82 -4.82 -19.18
C SER A 189 15.39 -4.46 -20.55
N LEU A 190 15.89 -5.46 -21.26
CA LEU A 190 16.30 -5.35 -22.65
C LEU A 190 15.50 -6.34 -23.47
N THR A 191 14.70 -5.83 -24.39
CA THR A 191 13.77 -6.62 -25.20
C THR A 191 14.25 -6.64 -26.65
N TYR A 192 14.27 -7.83 -27.24
CA TYR A 192 14.60 -8.04 -28.65
C TYR A 192 13.44 -8.68 -29.38
N ILE A 193 12.96 -8.03 -30.42
CA ILE A 193 11.83 -8.47 -31.25
C ILE A 193 12.27 -8.39 -32.72
N PRO A 194 12.86 -9.45 -33.27
CA PRO A 194 13.27 -9.47 -34.68
C PRO A 194 12.07 -9.51 -35.62
N GLU A 195 12.21 -8.89 -36.78
CA GLU A 195 11.22 -8.97 -37.83
C GLU A 195 11.19 -10.36 -38.46
N ARG A 196 10.38 -11.27 -37.96
CA ARG A 196 10.17 -12.60 -38.51
C ARG A 196 8.70 -12.78 -38.88
N LYS A 197 8.43 -13.04 -40.16
CA LYS A 197 7.04 -13.21 -40.67
C LYS A 197 6.43 -14.57 -40.33
N LYS A 198 7.20 -15.65 -40.22
CA LYS A 198 6.71 -17.02 -40.02
C LYS A 198 6.80 -17.53 -38.57
N ASN A 199 7.84 -17.18 -37.85
CA ASN A 199 8.05 -17.64 -36.48
C ASN A 199 8.35 -16.42 -35.61
N PRO A 200 7.37 -15.85 -34.93
CA PRO A 200 7.60 -14.73 -34.01
C PRO A 200 8.56 -15.16 -32.90
N LEU A 201 9.60 -14.36 -32.70
CA LEU A 201 10.56 -14.54 -31.60
C LEU A 201 10.48 -13.31 -30.72
N PHE A 202 10.49 -13.54 -29.43
CA PHE A 202 10.54 -12.51 -28.39
C PHE A 202 11.56 -12.95 -27.35
N ILE A 203 12.56 -12.11 -27.09
CA ILE A 203 13.58 -12.35 -26.06
C ILE A 203 13.60 -11.13 -25.16
N LYS A 204 13.47 -11.34 -23.86
CA LYS A 204 13.54 -10.29 -22.85
C LYS A 204 14.50 -10.68 -21.75
N PHE A 205 15.52 -9.86 -21.54
CA PHE A 205 16.43 -9.95 -20.41
C PHE A 205 15.98 -8.95 -19.36
N MET A 206 15.93 -9.37 -18.11
CA MET A 206 15.46 -8.55 -17.00
C MET A 206 16.33 -8.73 -15.78
N GLY A 207 16.52 -7.63 -15.05
CA GLY A 207 17.16 -7.64 -13.75
C GLY A 207 16.51 -6.60 -12.86
N SER A 208 16.30 -6.93 -11.58
CA SER A 208 15.73 -6.02 -10.60
C SER A 208 16.44 -6.15 -9.26
N ALA A 209 16.37 -5.07 -8.48
CA ALA A 209 16.83 -5.00 -7.10
C ALA A 209 15.72 -4.41 -6.23
N TYR A 210 15.61 -4.92 -5.02
CA TYR A 210 14.65 -4.50 -4.02
C TYR A 210 15.33 -4.32 -2.67
N GLN A 211 14.93 -3.26 -1.94
CA GLN A 211 15.37 -3.01 -0.58
C GLN A 211 14.18 -2.54 0.26
N SER A 212 14.07 -3.08 1.47
CA SER A 212 13.11 -2.63 2.49
C SER A 212 13.85 -2.29 3.77
N LEU A 213 13.43 -1.19 4.40
CA LEU A 213 13.82 -0.79 5.75
C LEU A 213 12.54 -0.70 6.57
N GLU A 214 12.44 -1.54 7.60
CA GLU A 214 11.29 -1.64 8.49
C GLU A 214 11.73 -1.31 9.91
N ARG A 215 11.03 -0.40 10.56
CA ARG A 215 11.26 -0.04 11.94
C ARG A 215 9.92 -0.01 12.65
N GLU A 216 9.75 -0.93 13.58
CA GLU A 216 8.59 -1.04 14.46
C GLU A 216 9.01 -0.64 15.87
N THR A 217 8.26 0.25 16.49
CA THR A 217 8.47 0.69 17.85
C THR A 217 7.15 0.74 18.59
N PHE A 218 7.09 0.13 19.75
CA PHE A 218 5.91 0.24 20.62
C PHE A 218 6.34 0.44 22.06
N ASP A 219 5.60 1.24 22.80
CA ASP A 219 5.79 1.54 24.22
C ASP A 219 4.46 1.56 24.97
N ILE A 220 3.54 0.64 24.62
CA ILE A 220 2.20 0.59 25.18
C ILE A 220 2.25 -0.03 26.57
N ILE A 221 1.79 0.73 27.56
CA ILE A 221 1.57 0.28 28.93
C ILE A 221 0.07 0.21 29.18
N SER A 222 -0.38 -0.86 29.81
CA SER A 222 -1.78 -1.04 30.17
C SER A 222 -1.94 -1.24 31.68
N ASP A 223 -2.91 -0.52 32.26
CA ASP A 223 -3.36 -0.68 33.63
C ASP A 223 -4.83 -1.15 33.62
N TYR A 224 -5.07 -2.30 34.24
CA TYR A 224 -6.38 -2.90 34.34
C TYR A 224 -6.90 -2.79 35.74
N ARG A 225 -8.11 -2.25 35.90
CA ARG A 225 -8.76 -2.09 37.17
C ARG A 225 -10.14 -2.76 37.12
N LEU A 226 -10.35 -3.71 38.03
CA LEU A 226 -11.64 -4.33 38.24
C LEU A 226 -12.24 -3.82 39.53
N ALA A 227 -13.46 -3.30 39.47
CA ALA A 227 -14.16 -2.75 40.61
C ALA A 227 -15.60 -3.25 40.67
N LEU A 228 -16.07 -3.46 41.89
CA LEU A 228 -17.51 -3.64 42.19
C LEU A 228 -18.19 -2.27 42.10
N ILE A 229 -19.33 -2.20 41.43
CA ILE A 229 -20.10 -0.95 41.33
C ILE A 229 -21.46 -1.06 42.04
N GLU A 230 -21.91 0.08 42.60
CA GLU A 230 -23.23 0.22 43.22
C GLU A 230 -24.33 0.10 42.18
N THR A 231 -25.23 -0.83 42.36
CA THR A 231 -26.35 -1.11 41.45
C THR A 231 -27.72 -0.70 41.99
N GLY A 232 -27.81 -0.29 43.26
CA GLY A 232 -29.06 0.10 43.93
C GLY A 232 -29.80 1.19 43.16
N LEU A 233 -30.99 0.89 42.67
CA LEU A 233 -31.85 1.86 41.99
C LEU A 233 -32.27 2.97 42.98
N GLY A 234 -31.91 4.21 42.68
CA GLY A 234 -32.18 5.36 43.52
C GLY A 234 -31.11 5.67 44.58
N SER A 235 -30.02 4.90 44.65
CA SER A 235 -28.86 5.23 45.48
C SER A 235 -28.14 6.47 44.92
N GLU A 236 -27.72 7.39 45.79
CA GLU A 236 -26.87 8.55 45.40
C GLU A 236 -25.53 8.12 44.86
N ASN A 237 -25.13 6.87 45.10
CA ASN A 237 -23.87 6.28 44.67
C ASN A 237 -24.03 5.34 43.48
N GLN A 238 -25.21 5.28 42.85
CA GLN A 238 -25.46 4.39 41.71
C GLN A 238 -24.41 4.58 40.61
N GLY A 239 -23.80 3.50 40.19
CA GLY A 239 -22.72 3.47 39.18
C GLY A 239 -21.35 3.89 39.69
N LYS A 240 -21.19 4.26 40.98
CA LYS A 240 -19.87 4.49 41.57
C LYS A 240 -19.20 3.18 41.98
N GLU A 241 -17.88 3.20 42.02
CA GLU A 241 -17.09 2.08 42.48
C GLU A 241 -17.18 1.95 44.00
N LEU A 242 -17.52 0.76 44.48
CA LEU A 242 -17.61 0.41 45.90
C LEU A 242 -16.32 -0.15 46.45
N ALA A 243 -15.70 -1.07 45.68
CA ALA A 243 -14.46 -1.73 46.07
C ALA A 243 -13.68 -2.17 44.83
N LEU A 244 -12.36 -2.18 44.95
CA LEU A 244 -11.43 -2.83 43.99
C LEU A 244 -11.37 -4.32 44.31
N ILE A 245 -11.29 -5.14 43.26
CA ILE A 245 -11.13 -6.58 43.33
C ILE A 245 -9.73 -6.96 42.88
#